data_ff2878af50dd5ceef26b7c5c586f7d00
#
_entry.id   ff2878af50dd5ceef26b7c5c586f7d00
#
_cell.length_a   1.000
_cell.length_b   1.000
_cell.length_c   1.000
_cell.angle_alpha   90.00
_cell.angle_beta   90.00
_cell.angle_gamma   90.00
#
_symmetry.space_group_name_H-M   'P 1'
#
loop_
_entity.id
_entity.type
_entity.pdbx_description
1 polymer ?
#
loop_
_entity_poly.entity_id
_entity_poly.type
_entity_poly.pdbx_seq_one_letter_code
_entity_poly.pdbx_strand_id
1 'polypeptide(L)'
;MTQLHAEERYDWPGIVDDLNRLLHLKAIPIGMKLYEHRADMEAIPRIRRPSEIHTTDQIVAQAARLGFTVGITRADLVGAQCAAVIGLGAQDAEWQSGKHLAGVWFATVADATAHQSAMHVVPHGRYEALAVSPLAAGRLDPPDICMFYATPGQMIIFINGLQWSGYKRFDWSVVGESACADSWGRALRTREPSLSIPCFAERRYGGVLDDEMLMALPPEYLPKAIAGMKALAKNGLRYPIPPYGIQQDVRDGMAASYPDRKRS
;
A
#
# COMPACT_ATOMS: atom_id res chain seq x y z
N MET A 1 3.62 -33.03 -10.83
CA MET A 1 4.19 -32.29 -11.98
C MET A 1 3.92 -30.82 -11.73
N THR A 2 4.88 -30.12 -11.13
CA THR A 2 4.78 -28.70 -10.80
C THR A 2 5.09 -27.93 -12.07
N GLN A 3 4.07 -27.28 -12.66
CA GLN A 3 4.29 -26.33 -13.73
C GLN A 3 5.12 -25.17 -13.17
N LEU A 4 6.35 -25.06 -13.62
CA LEU A 4 7.16 -23.86 -13.53
C LEU A 4 6.39 -22.76 -14.26
N HIS A 5 5.73 -21.86 -13.50
CA HIS A 5 5.25 -20.60 -14.05
C HIS A 5 6.49 -19.85 -14.55
N ALA A 6 6.57 -19.63 -15.85
CA ALA A 6 7.52 -18.68 -16.41
C ALA A 6 7.36 -17.37 -15.62
N GLU A 7 8.45 -16.85 -15.05
CA GLU A 7 8.43 -15.59 -14.33
C GLU A 7 7.94 -14.52 -15.31
N GLU A 8 6.69 -14.10 -15.11
CA GLU A 8 6.11 -13.00 -15.88
C GLU A 8 6.89 -11.73 -15.54
N ARG A 9 7.72 -11.26 -16.46
CA ARG A 9 8.44 -10.00 -16.29
C ARG A 9 7.46 -8.86 -16.47
N TYR A 10 7.30 -8.06 -15.42
CA TYR A 10 6.46 -6.87 -15.45
C TYR A 10 7.16 -5.71 -16.17
N ASP A 11 6.44 -5.02 -17.05
CA ASP A 11 6.84 -3.71 -17.57
C ASP A 11 6.55 -2.64 -16.51
N TRP A 12 7.42 -2.54 -15.50
CA TRP A 12 7.25 -1.59 -14.39
C TRP A 12 7.16 -0.13 -14.83
N PRO A 13 8.02 0.36 -15.77
CA PRO A 13 7.87 1.71 -16.29
C PRO A 13 6.49 1.94 -16.92
N GLY A 14 6.03 1.06 -17.79
CA GLY A 14 4.70 1.18 -18.43
C GLY A 14 3.55 1.11 -17.43
N ILE A 15 3.64 0.25 -16.41
CA ILE A 15 2.66 0.18 -15.31
C ILE A 15 2.58 1.52 -14.55
N VAL A 16 3.72 2.10 -14.20
CA VAL A 16 3.78 3.38 -13.46
C VAL A 16 3.27 4.53 -14.32
N ASP A 17 3.62 4.56 -15.60
CA ASP A 17 3.12 5.57 -16.55
C ASP A 17 1.59 5.50 -16.69
N ASP A 18 1.05 4.30 -16.79
CA ASP A 18 -0.41 4.09 -16.83
C ASP A 18 -1.09 4.55 -15.52
N LEU A 19 -0.55 4.19 -14.34
CA LEU A 19 -1.07 4.66 -13.05
C LEU A 19 -1.07 6.19 -12.97
N ASN A 20 0.05 6.83 -13.33
CA ASN A 20 0.18 8.28 -13.30
C ASN A 20 -0.79 8.95 -14.27
N ARG A 21 -0.94 8.41 -15.49
CA ARG A 21 -1.87 8.95 -16.49
C ARG A 21 -3.33 8.80 -16.10
N LEU A 22 -3.69 7.69 -15.43
CA LEU A 22 -5.08 7.39 -15.07
C LEU A 22 -5.50 8.01 -13.74
N LEU A 23 -4.56 8.20 -12.80
CA LEU A 23 -4.85 8.65 -11.44
C LEU A 23 -4.22 9.98 -11.08
N HIS A 24 -3.23 10.50 -11.85
CA HIS A 24 -2.49 11.74 -11.54
C HIS A 24 -1.84 11.68 -10.13
N LEU A 25 -1.15 10.59 -9.82
CA LEU A 25 -0.53 10.39 -8.52
C LEU A 25 0.52 11.48 -8.22
N LYS A 26 0.55 11.96 -6.98
CA LYS A 26 1.56 12.92 -6.51
C LYS A 26 2.80 12.23 -5.96
N ALA A 27 2.63 11.05 -5.37
CA ALA A 27 3.71 10.24 -4.83
C ALA A 27 4.13 9.16 -5.84
N ILE A 28 5.38 8.77 -5.77
CA ILE A 28 5.94 7.71 -6.61
C ILE A 28 5.39 6.34 -6.16
N PRO A 29 4.78 5.54 -7.06
CA PRO A 29 4.45 4.16 -6.76
C PRO A 29 5.71 3.34 -6.46
N ILE A 30 5.68 2.57 -5.39
CA ILE A 30 6.83 1.83 -4.89
C ILE A 30 6.54 0.34 -4.75
N GLY A 31 7.60 -0.47 -4.80
CA GLY A 31 7.61 -1.86 -4.40
C GLY A 31 8.26 -2.04 -3.04
N MET A 32 7.83 -3.06 -2.30
CA MET A 32 8.43 -3.55 -1.08
C MET A 32 8.74 -5.03 -1.22
N LYS A 33 9.94 -5.46 -0.79
CA LYS A 33 10.36 -6.87 -0.83
C LYS A 33 11.10 -7.25 0.45
N LEU A 34 10.72 -8.38 1.00
CA LEU A 34 11.37 -9.01 2.15
C LEU A 34 12.42 -10.01 1.67
N TYR A 35 13.53 -10.10 2.39
CA TYR A 35 14.66 -10.97 2.06
C TYR A 35 14.98 -11.90 3.23
N GLU A 36 15.05 -13.20 2.96
CA GLU A 36 15.47 -14.20 3.94
C GLU A 36 16.94 -14.01 4.32
N HIS A 37 17.77 -13.58 3.35
CA HIS A 37 19.18 -13.29 3.59
C HIS A 37 19.49 -11.84 3.28
N ARG A 38 20.16 -11.17 4.21
CA ARG A 38 20.61 -9.79 4.08
C ARG A 38 21.47 -9.58 2.82
N ALA A 39 22.31 -10.55 2.48
CA ALA A 39 23.21 -10.47 1.32
C ALA A 39 22.44 -10.28 0.00
N ASP A 40 21.27 -10.92 -0.16
CA ASP A 40 20.47 -10.80 -1.37
C ASP A 40 19.89 -9.38 -1.52
N MET A 41 19.50 -8.76 -0.40
CA MET A 41 19.09 -7.35 -0.40
C MET A 41 20.26 -6.43 -0.74
N GLU A 42 21.44 -6.67 -0.18
CA GLU A 42 22.64 -5.85 -0.43
C GLU A 42 23.17 -5.98 -1.86
N ALA A 43 22.84 -7.06 -2.57
CA ALA A 43 23.18 -7.25 -3.98
C ALA A 43 22.35 -6.38 -4.94
N ILE A 44 21.30 -5.71 -4.48
CA ILE A 44 20.45 -4.86 -5.33
C ILE A 44 21.27 -3.67 -5.85
N PRO A 45 21.32 -3.44 -7.18
CA PRO A 45 22.08 -2.33 -7.74
C PRO A 45 21.67 -0.98 -7.18
N ARG A 46 22.64 -0.17 -6.74
CA ARG A 46 22.43 1.19 -6.20
C ARG A 46 21.52 1.24 -4.97
N ILE A 47 21.43 0.15 -4.20
CA ILE A 47 20.73 0.18 -2.93
C ILE A 47 21.44 1.14 -1.96
N ARG A 48 20.64 1.93 -1.26
CA ARG A 48 21.11 2.80 -0.19
C ARG A 48 20.88 2.12 1.15
N ARG A 49 21.86 2.27 2.07
CA ARG A 49 21.69 1.92 3.47
C ARG A 49 21.54 3.22 4.26
N PRO A 50 20.63 3.30 5.22
CA PRO A 50 20.53 4.45 6.10
C PRO A 50 21.85 4.63 6.89
N SER A 51 22.28 5.88 7.07
CA SER A 51 23.42 6.22 7.95
C SER A 51 22.99 6.38 9.41
N GLU A 52 21.69 6.56 9.63
CA GLU A 52 21.07 6.80 10.93
C GLU A 52 19.93 5.82 11.15
N ILE A 53 19.47 5.69 12.39
CA ILE A 53 18.28 4.88 12.73
C ILE A 53 17.02 5.61 12.26
N HIS A 54 16.14 4.90 11.58
CA HIS A 54 14.90 5.42 11.00
C HIS A 54 13.68 4.65 11.50
N THR A 55 12.49 5.25 11.34
CA THR A 55 11.23 4.47 11.36
C THR A 55 11.02 3.80 10.01
N THR A 56 10.23 2.74 9.98
CA THR A 56 9.84 2.11 8.70
C THR A 56 9.12 3.10 7.77
N ASP A 57 8.34 4.03 8.35
CA ASP A 57 7.64 5.08 7.60
C ASP A 57 8.60 6.01 6.87
N GLN A 58 9.71 6.40 7.51
CA GLN A 58 10.76 7.19 6.87
C GLN A 58 11.43 6.44 5.72
N ILE A 59 11.61 5.14 5.84
CA ILE A 59 12.18 4.30 4.77
C ILE A 59 11.22 4.24 3.57
N VAL A 60 9.94 4.03 3.81
CA VAL A 60 8.89 4.08 2.77
C VAL A 60 8.84 5.45 2.10
N ALA A 61 8.90 6.53 2.90
CA ALA A 61 8.90 7.90 2.39
C ALA A 61 10.10 8.21 1.50
N GLN A 62 11.30 7.70 1.82
CA GLN A 62 12.48 7.89 0.96
C GLN A 62 12.27 7.32 -0.44
N ALA A 63 11.56 6.20 -0.57
CA ALA A 63 11.22 5.66 -1.89
C ALA A 63 10.06 6.44 -2.54
N ALA A 64 8.98 6.69 -1.80
CA ALA A 64 7.75 7.28 -2.34
C ALA A 64 7.85 8.79 -2.64
N ARG A 65 8.72 9.53 -1.94
CA ARG A 65 8.87 10.99 -2.07
C ARG A 65 10.18 11.41 -2.73
N LEU A 66 11.27 10.66 -2.49
CA LEU A 66 12.60 11.01 -2.98
C LEU A 66 13.10 10.10 -4.10
N GLY A 67 12.40 9.01 -4.41
CA GLY A 67 12.75 8.09 -5.48
C GLY A 67 13.96 7.20 -5.15
N PHE A 68 14.28 6.98 -3.88
CA PHE A 68 15.44 6.18 -3.48
C PHE A 68 15.09 4.69 -3.43
N THR A 69 16.05 3.84 -3.76
CA THR A 69 16.03 2.43 -3.42
C THR A 69 16.78 2.27 -2.10
N VAL A 70 16.07 1.84 -1.07
CA VAL A 70 16.59 1.75 0.30
C VAL A 70 16.44 0.34 0.82
N GLY A 71 17.51 -0.21 1.38
CA GLY A 71 17.53 -1.51 2.04
C GLY A 71 17.83 -1.35 3.53
N ILE A 72 17.14 -2.12 4.35
CA ILE A 72 17.26 -2.09 5.80
C ILE A 72 17.27 -3.49 6.41
N THR A 73 17.82 -3.55 7.61
CA THR A 73 17.72 -4.68 8.54
C THR A 73 17.06 -4.20 9.84
N ARG A 74 16.85 -5.07 10.79
CA ARG A 74 16.32 -4.70 12.11
C ARG A 74 17.18 -3.63 12.81
N ALA A 75 18.49 -3.69 12.62
CA ALA A 75 19.42 -2.77 13.26
C ALA A 75 19.28 -1.32 12.77
N ASP A 76 18.70 -1.10 11.60
CA ASP A 76 18.51 0.24 11.02
C ASP A 76 17.20 0.89 11.49
N LEU A 77 16.39 0.18 12.30
CA LEU A 77 15.03 0.59 12.65
C LEU A 77 14.87 0.93 14.14
N VAL A 78 14.16 2.02 14.40
CA VAL A 78 13.49 2.31 15.67
C VAL A 78 11.99 2.03 15.53
N GLY A 79 11.33 1.74 16.67
CA GLY A 79 9.91 1.44 16.71
C GLY A 79 9.61 -0.06 16.53
N ALA A 80 9.15 -0.68 17.62
CA ALA A 80 8.87 -2.10 17.65
C ALA A 80 7.65 -2.48 16.79
N GLN A 81 6.64 -1.58 16.70
CA GLN A 81 5.37 -1.84 16.02
C GLN A 81 5.56 -2.11 14.52
N CYS A 82 6.04 -1.11 13.78
CA CYS A 82 6.22 -1.27 12.33
C CYS A 82 7.28 -2.32 11.98
N ALA A 83 8.32 -2.50 12.82
CA ALA A 83 9.31 -3.57 12.64
C ALA A 83 8.66 -4.96 12.78
N ALA A 84 7.71 -5.13 13.71
CA ALA A 84 6.94 -6.36 13.87
C ALA A 84 6.00 -6.60 12.69
N VAL A 85 5.34 -5.54 12.18
CA VAL A 85 4.43 -5.64 11.02
C VAL A 85 5.13 -6.28 9.81
N ILE A 86 6.38 -5.92 9.56
CA ILE A 86 7.17 -6.44 8.42
C ILE A 86 8.01 -7.70 8.78
N GLY A 87 7.86 -8.26 9.97
CA GLY A 87 8.57 -9.47 10.38
C GLY A 87 10.03 -9.31 10.79
N LEU A 88 10.56 -8.08 10.79
CA LEU A 88 11.93 -7.78 11.26
C LEU A 88 12.01 -7.56 12.78
N GLY A 89 10.88 -7.33 13.45
CA GLY A 89 10.80 -7.17 14.91
C GLY A 89 10.19 -8.39 15.59
N ALA A 90 10.66 -8.70 16.79
CA ALA A 90 10.10 -9.76 17.62
C ALA A 90 8.69 -9.38 18.10
N GLN A 91 7.82 -10.37 18.18
CA GLN A 91 6.47 -10.29 18.74
C GLN A 91 6.46 -11.06 20.07
N ASP A 92 7.35 -10.64 20.97
CA ASP A 92 7.48 -11.25 22.28
C ASP A 92 6.31 -10.91 23.22
N ALA A 93 6.34 -11.41 24.44
CA ALA A 93 5.27 -11.20 25.42
C ALA A 93 5.10 -9.71 25.82
N GLU A 94 6.18 -8.94 25.81
CA GLU A 94 6.12 -7.50 26.08
C GLU A 94 5.40 -6.77 24.95
N TRP A 95 5.77 -7.03 23.69
CA TRP A 95 5.10 -6.50 22.52
C TRP A 95 3.62 -6.90 22.50
N GLN A 96 3.31 -8.18 22.70
CA GLN A 96 1.93 -8.69 22.69
C GLN A 96 1.06 -8.08 23.79
N SER A 97 1.65 -7.73 24.94
CA SER A 97 0.92 -7.11 26.04
C SER A 97 0.34 -5.76 25.72
N GLY A 98 0.90 -5.03 24.74
CA GLY A 98 0.50 -3.68 24.38
C GLY A 98 0.72 -2.63 25.49
N LYS A 99 1.38 -2.97 26.60
CA LYS A 99 1.54 -2.06 27.78
C LYS A 99 2.12 -0.71 27.41
N HIS A 100 3.03 -0.65 26.45
CA HIS A 100 3.65 0.58 25.98
C HIS A 100 2.70 1.51 25.20
N LEU A 101 1.54 1.01 24.76
CA LEU A 101 0.51 1.78 24.08
C LEU A 101 -0.56 2.31 25.05
N ALA A 102 -0.70 1.69 26.24
CA ALA A 102 -1.68 2.08 27.24
C ALA A 102 -1.32 3.46 27.86
N GLY A 103 -2.30 4.31 28.01
CA GLY A 103 -2.12 5.69 28.47
C GLY A 103 -1.56 6.64 27.38
N VAL A 104 -1.26 6.14 26.19
CA VAL A 104 -0.80 6.94 25.04
C VAL A 104 -1.79 6.86 23.88
N TRP A 105 -2.04 5.65 23.36
CA TRP A 105 -2.96 5.40 22.26
C TRP A 105 -4.29 4.78 22.71
N PHE A 106 -4.26 4.06 23.81
CA PHE A 106 -5.43 3.38 24.40
C PHE A 106 -5.54 3.73 25.88
N ALA A 107 -6.76 3.85 26.36
CA ALA A 107 -7.00 4.19 27.77
C ALA A 107 -6.54 3.07 28.73
N THR A 108 -6.64 1.81 28.31
CA THR A 108 -6.33 0.64 29.15
C THR A 108 -5.35 -0.31 28.50
N VAL A 109 -4.69 -1.13 29.32
CA VAL A 109 -3.84 -2.23 28.85
C VAL A 109 -4.68 -3.28 28.10
N ALA A 110 -5.94 -3.49 28.52
CA ALA A 110 -6.81 -4.46 27.87
C ALA A 110 -7.11 -4.08 26.42
N ASP A 111 -7.42 -2.79 26.17
CA ASP A 111 -7.66 -2.28 24.82
C ASP A 111 -6.38 -2.36 23.97
N ALA A 112 -5.24 -2.00 24.55
CA ALA A 112 -3.94 -2.09 23.89
C ALA A 112 -3.57 -3.54 23.54
N THR A 113 -3.83 -4.49 24.43
CA THR A 113 -3.60 -5.93 24.17
C THR A 113 -4.54 -6.44 23.05
N ALA A 114 -5.81 -6.02 23.06
CA ALA A 114 -6.76 -6.39 22.02
C ALA A 114 -6.30 -5.87 20.64
N HIS A 115 -5.81 -4.61 20.58
CA HIS A 115 -5.21 -4.03 19.37
C HIS A 115 -4.01 -4.87 18.89
N GLN A 116 -3.02 -5.14 19.76
CA GLN A 116 -1.83 -5.92 19.39
C GLN A 116 -2.20 -7.32 18.85
N SER A 117 -3.19 -7.96 19.45
CA SER A 117 -3.65 -9.29 19.04
C SER A 117 -4.35 -9.30 17.67
N ALA A 118 -4.93 -8.18 17.26
CA ALA A 118 -5.66 -8.04 16.00
C ALA A 118 -4.76 -7.62 14.82
N MET A 119 -3.51 -7.17 15.07
CA MET A 119 -2.63 -6.68 14.04
C MET A 119 -2.26 -7.75 13.00
N HIS A 120 -2.24 -7.35 11.74
CA HIS A 120 -1.66 -8.14 10.66
C HIS A 120 -0.13 -7.97 10.68
N VAL A 121 0.57 -8.98 11.14
CA VAL A 121 2.04 -8.98 11.23
C VAL A 121 2.64 -10.16 10.47
N VAL A 122 3.76 -9.94 9.78
CA VAL A 122 4.54 -11.01 9.16
C VAL A 122 5.26 -11.78 10.27
N PRO A 123 5.25 -13.13 10.27
CA PRO A 123 5.94 -13.91 11.29
C PRO A 123 7.43 -13.54 11.39
N HIS A 124 7.90 -13.27 12.62
CA HIS A 124 9.31 -12.97 12.89
C HIS A 124 10.22 -14.19 12.69
N GLY A 125 11.47 -13.94 12.31
CA GLY A 125 12.52 -14.97 12.23
C GLY A 125 12.72 -15.57 10.84
N ARG A 126 11.88 -15.24 9.87
CA ARG A 126 12.06 -15.70 8.49
C ARG A 126 12.90 -14.73 7.65
N TYR A 127 12.78 -13.43 7.89
CA TYR A 127 13.40 -12.40 7.06
C TYR A 127 14.45 -11.63 7.86
N GLU A 128 15.60 -11.36 7.23
CA GLU A 128 16.70 -10.59 7.81
C GLU A 128 16.69 -9.13 7.32
N ALA A 129 16.07 -8.88 6.17
CA ALA A 129 16.12 -7.56 5.54
C ALA A 129 14.85 -7.24 4.74
N LEU A 130 14.69 -5.96 4.45
CA LEU A 130 13.63 -5.41 3.59
C LEU A 130 14.25 -4.39 2.65
N ALA A 131 13.74 -4.33 1.41
CA ALA A 131 14.02 -3.23 0.50
C ALA A 131 12.73 -2.58 0.03
N VAL A 132 12.78 -1.25 -0.17
CA VAL A 132 11.77 -0.46 -0.86
C VAL A 132 12.39 0.27 -2.05
N SER A 133 11.66 0.38 -3.14
CA SER A 133 12.15 1.02 -4.37
C SER A 133 11.01 1.58 -5.20
N PRO A 134 11.21 2.69 -5.94
CA PRO A 134 10.29 3.06 -7.01
C PRO A 134 10.01 1.88 -7.93
N LEU A 135 8.74 1.61 -8.24
CA LEU A 135 8.36 0.51 -9.15
C LEU A 135 9.00 0.68 -10.52
N ALA A 136 8.98 1.90 -11.08
CA ALA A 136 9.56 2.18 -12.39
C ALA A 136 11.07 1.86 -12.47
N ALA A 137 11.77 1.75 -11.33
CA ALA A 137 13.18 1.37 -11.33
C ALA A 137 13.41 -0.13 -11.61
N GLY A 138 12.39 -0.98 -11.48
CA GLY A 138 12.44 -2.42 -11.75
C GLY A 138 13.46 -3.19 -10.90
N ARG A 139 13.88 -2.68 -9.73
CA ARG A 139 14.96 -3.27 -8.93
C ARG A 139 14.51 -4.39 -8.01
N LEU A 140 13.21 -4.45 -7.72
CA LEU A 140 12.58 -5.47 -6.88
C LEU A 140 11.64 -6.33 -7.75
N ASP A 141 12.14 -6.95 -8.79
CA ASP A 141 11.31 -7.67 -9.77
C ASP A 141 11.21 -9.18 -9.47
N PRO A 142 9.99 -9.67 -9.11
CA PRO A 142 8.86 -8.87 -8.64
C PRO A 142 9.03 -8.45 -7.16
N PRO A 143 8.44 -7.33 -6.71
CA PRO A 143 8.29 -7.04 -5.30
C PRO A 143 7.27 -7.98 -4.65
N ASP A 144 7.29 -8.12 -3.32
CA ASP A 144 6.24 -8.87 -2.60
C ASP A 144 4.91 -8.13 -2.64
N ILE A 145 4.96 -6.81 -2.50
CA ILE A 145 3.80 -5.91 -2.65
C ILE A 145 4.20 -4.63 -3.37
N CYS A 146 3.21 -4.07 -4.07
CA CYS A 146 3.24 -2.72 -4.62
C CYS A 146 2.43 -1.78 -3.74
N MET A 147 2.86 -0.53 -3.63
CA MET A 147 2.20 0.47 -2.80
C MET A 147 2.13 1.82 -3.50
N PHE A 148 1.07 2.58 -3.27
CA PHE A 148 0.98 3.97 -3.69
C PHE A 148 0.03 4.77 -2.80
N TYR A 149 0.35 6.05 -2.62
CA TYR A 149 -0.51 7.02 -1.95
C TYR A 149 -1.41 7.71 -2.96
N ALA A 150 -2.69 7.86 -2.62
CA ALA A 150 -3.68 8.51 -3.47
C ALA A 150 -4.81 9.14 -2.63
N THR A 151 -5.45 10.15 -3.19
CA THR A 151 -6.65 10.73 -2.57
C THR A 151 -7.86 9.78 -2.67
N PRO A 152 -8.91 9.94 -1.84
CA PRO A 152 -10.11 9.12 -1.93
C PRO A 152 -10.75 9.11 -3.33
N GLY A 153 -10.73 10.25 -4.04
CA GLY A 153 -11.24 10.35 -5.41
C GLY A 153 -10.44 9.53 -6.43
N GLN A 154 -9.13 9.40 -6.24
CA GLN A 154 -8.26 8.53 -7.03
C GLN A 154 -8.48 7.06 -6.66
N MET A 155 -8.60 6.78 -5.35
CA MET A 155 -8.80 5.42 -4.84
C MET A 155 -10.08 4.78 -5.36
N ILE A 156 -11.20 5.52 -5.41
CA ILE A 156 -12.45 4.95 -5.90
C ILE A 156 -12.37 4.53 -7.38
N ILE A 157 -11.64 5.28 -8.21
CA ILE A 157 -11.41 4.91 -9.61
C ILE A 157 -10.52 3.66 -9.70
N PHE A 158 -9.48 3.55 -8.85
CA PHE A 158 -8.63 2.37 -8.80
C PHE A 158 -9.41 1.12 -8.36
N ILE A 159 -10.23 1.24 -7.30
CA ILE A 159 -11.09 0.14 -6.80
C ILE A 159 -12.08 -0.31 -7.88
N ASN A 160 -12.72 0.62 -8.58
CA ASN A 160 -13.59 0.30 -9.70
C ASN A 160 -12.82 -0.47 -10.80
N GLY A 161 -11.56 -0.09 -11.07
CA GLY A 161 -10.68 -0.81 -11.98
C GLY A 161 -10.39 -2.24 -11.53
N LEU A 162 -10.13 -2.46 -10.24
CA LEU A 162 -9.95 -3.80 -9.66
C LEU A 162 -11.19 -4.68 -9.79
N GLN A 163 -12.38 -4.07 -9.74
CA GLN A 163 -13.66 -4.75 -9.76
C GLN A 163 -14.27 -4.90 -11.16
N TRP A 164 -13.65 -4.29 -12.17
CA TRP A 164 -14.17 -4.29 -13.54
C TRP A 164 -14.37 -5.69 -14.12
N SER A 165 -13.43 -6.61 -13.87
CA SER A 165 -13.45 -7.96 -14.37
C SER A 165 -13.32 -8.95 -13.23
N GLY A 166 -14.31 -9.86 -13.08
CA GLY A 166 -14.35 -10.80 -11.96
C GLY A 166 -14.60 -10.05 -10.65
N TYR A 167 -15.81 -9.48 -10.52
CA TYR A 167 -16.22 -8.71 -9.35
C TYR A 167 -15.90 -9.43 -8.04
N LYS A 168 -15.25 -8.70 -7.13
CA LYS A 168 -15.03 -9.09 -5.74
C LYS A 168 -15.26 -7.87 -4.86
N ARG A 169 -16.05 -8.02 -3.79
CA ARG A 169 -16.08 -7.02 -2.75
C ARG A 169 -14.82 -7.15 -1.90
N PHE A 170 -14.19 -6.04 -1.63
CA PHE A 170 -13.04 -5.98 -0.73
C PHE A 170 -13.52 -5.53 0.65
N ASP A 171 -13.09 -6.26 1.70
CA ASP A 171 -13.32 -5.88 3.08
C ASP A 171 -11.99 -5.45 3.67
N TRP A 172 -11.95 -4.21 4.18
CA TRP A 172 -10.77 -3.64 4.79
C TRP A 172 -11.09 -3.17 6.19
N SER A 173 -10.18 -3.50 7.12
CA SER A 173 -10.22 -2.94 8.47
C SER A 173 -9.60 -1.54 8.47
N VAL A 174 -9.97 -0.75 9.46
CA VAL A 174 -9.41 0.58 9.70
C VAL A 174 -9.03 0.69 11.17
N VAL A 175 -7.80 1.10 11.42
CA VAL A 175 -7.26 1.30 12.76
C VAL A 175 -6.53 2.64 12.83
N GLY A 176 -6.57 3.31 13.98
CA GLY A 176 -5.95 4.63 14.15
C GLY A 176 -4.46 4.55 14.48
N GLU A 177 -4.03 3.50 15.17
CA GLU A 177 -2.63 3.25 15.53
C GLU A 177 -2.10 2.07 14.71
N SER A 178 -0.86 2.16 14.21
CA SER A 178 -0.22 1.10 13.38
C SER A 178 -1.03 0.71 12.14
N ALA A 179 -1.60 1.68 11.41
CA ALA A 179 -2.36 1.45 10.19
C ALA A 179 -1.54 0.73 9.08
N CYS A 180 -0.22 0.73 9.20
CA CYS A 180 0.67 -0.10 8.40
C CYS A 180 0.37 -1.60 8.50
N ALA A 181 -0.18 -2.08 9.62
CA ALA A 181 -0.64 -3.46 9.76
C ALA A 181 -1.83 -3.77 8.83
N ASP A 182 -2.75 -2.81 8.66
CA ASP A 182 -3.93 -2.95 7.79
C ASP A 182 -3.62 -2.71 6.31
N SER A 183 -2.46 -2.15 5.97
CA SER A 183 -1.96 -2.00 4.60
C SER A 183 -0.86 -3.02 4.29
N TRP A 184 0.39 -2.73 4.65
CA TRP A 184 1.55 -3.57 4.29
C TRP A 184 1.45 -4.97 4.91
N GLY A 185 1.19 -5.03 6.21
CA GLY A 185 1.11 -6.29 6.95
C GLY A 185 0.03 -7.20 6.38
N ARG A 186 -1.17 -6.65 6.15
CA ARG A 186 -2.28 -7.41 5.60
C ARG A 186 -1.99 -7.86 4.17
N ALA A 187 -1.50 -6.98 3.29
CA ALA A 187 -1.19 -7.33 1.91
C ALA A 187 -0.09 -8.41 1.82
N LEU A 188 0.96 -8.30 2.63
CA LEU A 188 2.03 -9.31 2.72
C LEU A 188 1.51 -10.67 3.18
N ARG A 189 0.60 -10.69 4.17
CA ARG A 189 0.07 -11.93 4.75
C ARG A 189 -1.00 -12.59 3.91
N THR A 190 -1.94 -11.80 3.40
CA THR A 190 -3.15 -12.34 2.75
C THR A 190 -3.02 -12.46 1.25
N ARG A 191 -2.03 -11.81 0.65
CA ARG A 191 -1.88 -11.68 -0.81
C ARG A 191 -3.11 -11.04 -1.46
N GLU A 192 -3.77 -10.13 -0.75
CA GLU A 192 -4.96 -9.41 -1.20
C GLU A 192 -4.72 -7.89 -1.17
N PRO A 193 -5.36 -7.12 -2.06
CA PRO A 193 -5.34 -5.67 -1.98
C PRO A 193 -5.82 -5.18 -0.63
N SER A 194 -5.12 -4.23 -0.06
CA SER A 194 -5.38 -3.66 1.26
C SER A 194 -5.32 -2.15 1.20
N LEU A 195 -6.28 -1.48 1.84
CA LEU A 195 -6.39 -0.03 1.90
C LEU A 195 -6.36 0.41 3.35
N SER A 196 -5.58 1.43 3.66
CA SER A 196 -5.58 2.06 4.98
C SER A 196 -5.69 3.58 4.90
N ILE A 197 -6.15 4.17 6.00
CA ILE A 197 -5.98 5.59 6.30
C ILE A 197 -4.67 5.68 7.10
N PRO A 198 -3.61 6.31 6.57
CA PRO A 198 -2.31 6.39 7.22
C PRO A 198 -2.38 6.95 8.63
N CYS A 199 -1.70 6.29 9.57
CA CYS A 199 -1.72 6.61 10.99
C CYS A 199 -0.88 7.87 11.33
N PHE A 200 -0.85 8.24 12.61
CA PHE A 200 -0.07 9.38 13.09
C PHE A 200 1.42 9.26 12.73
N ALA A 201 2.03 8.07 12.86
CA ALA A 201 3.44 7.85 12.58
C ALA A 201 3.76 7.98 11.08
N GLU A 202 2.94 7.41 10.20
CA GLU A 202 3.07 7.56 8.74
C GLU A 202 2.99 9.04 8.32
N ARG A 203 2.12 9.83 8.96
CA ARG A 203 2.02 11.28 8.71
C ARG A 203 3.20 12.04 9.31
N ARG A 204 3.54 11.78 10.56
CA ARG A 204 4.57 12.50 11.30
C ARG A 204 5.98 12.23 10.77
N TYR A 205 6.30 10.98 10.47
CA TYR A 205 7.64 10.54 10.07
C TYR A 205 7.74 10.24 8.58
N GLY A 206 6.68 9.74 7.96
CA GLY A 206 6.63 9.43 6.53
C GLY A 206 6.15 10.59 5.65
N GLY A 207 5.71 11.70 6.23
CA GLY A 207 5.27 12.88 5.48
C GLY A 207 4.05 12.61 4.58
N VAL A 208 3.17 11.70 5.03
CA VAL A 208 1.91 11.42 4.32
C VAL A 208 0.96 12.59 4.50
N LEU A 209 0.36 13.06 3.40
CA LEU A 209 -0.53 14.22 3.40
C LEU A 209 -1.91 13.86 3.99
N ASP A 210 -2.64 14.87 4.48
CA ASP A 210 -3.93 14.68 5.15
C ASP A 210 -5.00 14.09 4.23
N ASP A 211 -4.92 14.36 2.93
CA ASP A 211 -5.83 13.87 1.90
C ASP A 211 -5.38 12.55 1.25
N GLU A 212 -4.32 11.92 1.74
CA GLU A 212 -3.79 10.66 1.20
C GLU A 212 -4.28 9.44 1.99
N MET A 213 -4.62 8.41 1.23
CA MET A 213 -4.83 7.02 1.65
C MET A 213 -3.71 6.16 1.06
N LEU A 214 -3.45 5.00 1.64
CA LEU A 214 -2.44 4.05 1.17
C LEU A 214 -3.10 2.78 0.62
N MET A 215 -2.81 2.45 -0.64
CA MET A 215 -3.09 1.14 -1.23
C MET A 215 -1.82 0.29 -1.20
N ALA A 216 -1.94 -0.93 -0.68
CA ALA A 216 -0.91 -1.97 -0.75
C ALA A 216 -1.52 -3.23 -1.38
N LEU A 217 -0.85 -3.83 -2.35
CA LEU A 217 -1.40 -4.98 -3.09
C LEU A 217 -0.29 -5.83 -3.72
N PRO A 218 -0.52 -7.14 -3.92
CA PRO A 218 0.36 -7.97 -4.73
C PRO A 218 0.48 -7.45 -6.17
N PRO A 219 1.66 -7.64 -6.81
CA PRO A 219 1.95 -7.09 -8.14
C PRO A 219 0.93 -7.48 -9.20
N GLU A 220 0.41 -8.70 -9.17
CA GLU A 220 -0.53 -9.25 -10.13
C GLU A 220 -1.87 -8.49 -10.24
N TYR A 221 -2.21 -7.68 -9.26
CA TYR A 221 -3.42 -6.86 -9.29
C TYR A 221 -3.28 -5.57 -10.10
N LEU A 222 -2.05 -5.07 -10.30
CA LEU A 222 -1.84 -3.79 -11.01
C LEU A 222 -2.25 -3.85 -12.48
N PRO A 223 -1.82 -4.83 -13.30
CA PRO A 223 -2.26 -4.92 -14.69
C PRO A 223 -3.77 -5.06 -14.82
N LYS A 224 -4.40 -5.83 -13.92
CA LYS A 224 -5.86 -6.01 -13.87
C LYS A 224 -6.57 -4.68 -13.59
N ALA A 225 -6.14 -3.93 -12.57
CA ALA A 225 -6.72 -2.64 -12.22
C ALA A 225 -6.58 -1.61 -13.36
N ILE A 226 -5.39 -1.56 -13.98
CA ILE A 226 -5.11 -0.66 -15.11
C ILE A 226 -6.01 -0.98 -16.30
N ALA A 227 -6.16 -2.25 -16.67
CA ALA A 227 -7.06 -2.66 -17.75
C ALA A 227 -8.52 -2.25 -17.45
N GLY A 228 -8.96 -2.44 -16.20
CA GLY A 228 -10.29 -2.02 -15.76
C GLY A 228 -10.48 -0.50 -15.80
N MET A 229 -9.53 0.28 -15.29
CA MET A 229 -9.57 1.74 -15.35
C MET A 229 -9.59 2.27 -16.80
N LYS A 230 -8.81 1.66 -17.71
CA LYS A 230 -8.84 1.99 -19.14
C LYS A 230 -10.21 1.73 -19.77
N ALA A 231 -10.86 0.62 -19.38
CA ALA A 231 -12.19 0.29 -19.86
C ALA A 231 -13.25 1.25 -19.31
N LEU A 232 -13.20 1.57 -18.02
CA LEU A 232 -14.09 2.56 -17.39
C LEU A 232 -13.95 3.94 -18.02
N ALA A 233 -12.73 4.37 -18.31
CA ALA A 233 -12.47 5.68 -18.94
C ALA A 233 -13.13 5.82 -20.31
N LYS A 234 -13.24 4.73 -21.09
CA LYS A 234 -13.99 4.71 -22.36
C LYS A 234 -15.49 4.98 -22.17
N ASN A 235 -16.02 4.67 -20.98
CA ASN A 235 -17.40 4.91 -20.61
C ASN A 235 -17.61 6.25 -19.87
N GLY A 236 -16.58 7.13 -19.84
CA GLY A 236 -16.61 8.42 -19.16
C GLY A 236 -16.34 8.37 -17.65
N LEU A 237 -16.10 7.19 -17.08
CA LEU A 237 -15.81 6.99 -15.64
C LEU A 237 -14.28 7.05 -15.42
N ARG A 238 -13.77 8.25 -15.18
CA ARG A 238 -12.33 8.52 -15.08
C ARG A 238 -12.00 9.57 -14.02
N TYR A 239 -10.75 9.60 -13.60
CA TYR A 239 -10.22 10.70 -12.79
C TYR A 239 -9.63 11.80 -13.70
N PRO A 240 -9.73 13.11 -13.34
CA PRO A 240 -10.52 13.63 -12.22
C PRO A 240 -12.04 13.46 -12.45
N ILE A 241 -12.77 13.27 -11.35
CA ILE A 241 -14.23 13.15 -11.39
C ILE A 241 -14.80 14.58 -11.38
N PRO A 242 -15.37 15.09 -12.49
CA PRO A 242 -15.92 16.44 -12.51
C PRO A 242 -17.19 16.50 -11.65
N PRO A 243 -17.34 17.51 -10.77
CA PRO A 243 -18.57 17.69 -10.03
C PRO A 243 -19.69 18.11 -11.00
N TYR A 244 -20.90 17.62 -10.76
CA TYR A 244 -22.10 18.08 -11.45
C TYR A 244 -22.84 19.11 -10.58
N GLY A 245 -23.60 20.01 -11.20
CA GLY A 245 -24.34 21.05 -10.47
C GLY A 245 -25.38 20.45 -9.51
N ILE A 246 -25.31 20.80 -8.22
CA ILE A 246 -26.15 20.19 -7.16
C ILE A 246 -27.65 20.44 -7.42
N GLN A 247 -28.00 21.55 -8.09
CA GLN A 247 -29.40 21.95 -8.37
C GLN A 247 -29.80 21.76 -9.83
N GLN A 248 -28.95 21.17 -10.65
CA GLN A 248 -29.22 20.98 -12.08
C GLN A 248 -29.92 19.64 -12.32
N ASP A 249 -30.68 19.56 -13.41
CA ASP A 249 -31.21 18.29 -13.88
C ASP A 249 -30.05 17.35 -14.23
N VAL A 250 -29.92 16.27 -13.49
CA VAL A 250 -28.77 15.36 -13.54
C VAL A 250 -28.81 14.42 -14.74
N ARG A 251 -29.97 14.26 -15.41
CA ARG A 251 -30.18 13.23 -16.45
C ARG A 251 -29.19 13.33 -17.59
N ASP A 252 -28.85 14.54 -18.01
CA ASP A 252 -27.87 14.74 -19.10
C ASP A 252 -26.43 14.38 -18.71
N GLY A 253 -26.12 14.44 -17.40
CA GLY A 253 -24.80 14.11 -16.85
C GLY A 253 -24.69 12.67 -16.32
N MET A 254 -25.76 11.89 -16.32
CA MET A 254 -25.75 10.53 -15.79
C MET A 254 -24.96 9.58 -16.67
N ALA A 255 -24.26 8.62 -16.03
CA ALA A 255 -23.59 7.56 -16.73
C ALA A 255 -24.60 6.66 -17.50
N ALA A 256 -24.12 6.00 -18.55
CA ALA A 256 -24.97 5.17 -19.41
C ALA A 256 -25.68 4.02 -18.69
N SER A 257 -25.18 3.63 -17.52
CA SER A 257 -25.75 2.57 -16.67
C SER A 257 -27.06 2.96 -15.96
N TYR A 258 -27.42 4.26 -15.94
CA TYR A 258 -28.65 4.72 -15.28
C TYR A 258 -29.80 4.72 -16.28
N PRO A 259 -30.86 3.92 -16.05
CA PRO A 259 -31.97 3.79 -17.00
C PRO A 259 -32.77 5.09 -17.17
N ASP A 260 -32.89 5.89 -16.11
CA ASP A 260 -33.70 7.13 -16.06
C ASP A 260 -33.02 8.35 -16.67
N ARG A 261 -31.84 8.19 -17.25
CA ARG A 261 -31.10 9.31 -17.87
C ARG A 261 -31.77 9.91 -19.09
N LYS A 262 -32.64 9.15 -19.76
CA LYS A 262 -33.40 9.65 -20.90
C LYS A 262 -34.63 10.41 -20.40
N ARG A 263 -34.83 11.63 -20.92
CA ARG A 263 -36.12 12.32 -20.75
C ARG A 263 -37.18 11.49 -21.42
N SER A 264 -38.25 11.14 -20.70
CA SER A 264 -39.46 10.56 -21.24
C SER A 264 -40.18 11.51 -22.20
#